data_7cf241aab5cd4cc3b8a873e2aaf75c2a
#
_entry.id   7cf241aab5cd4cc3b8a873e2aaf75c2a
#
_cell.length_a   1.000
_cell.length_b   1.000
_cell.length_c   1.000
_cell.angle_alpha   90.00
_cell.angle_beta   90.00
_cell.angle_gamma   90.00
#
_symmetry.space_group_name_H-M   'P 1'
#
loop_
_entity.id
_entity.type
_entity.pdbx_description
1 polymer ?
#
loop_
_entity_poly.entity_id
_entity_poly.type
_entity_poly.pdbx_seq_one_letter_code
_entity_poly.pdbx_strand_id
1 'polypeptide(L)'
;MSFSHPSYPEEKEARYQMLLSQSAALLDETLNPIANLANIAALLADALPQINWCGFYLMDHGALTLGPFCGLPACTRIQPGHGVCGTAVQKDRVLRIANVHDFPGHIACDSASQSEIVLPIRHQGRVIGVLDIDSPTLARFDETDEQYLSELIIQIQKACSFDRASYTL
;
A
#
# COMPACT_ATOMS: atom_id res chain seq x y z
N MET A 1 -0.91 24.31 6.55
CA MET A 1 -0.65 23.29 7.59
C MET A 1 0.85 23.08 7.66
N SER A 2 1.42 22.98 8.87
CA SER A 2 2.85 22.62 9.07
C SER A 2 2.86 21.18 9.57
N PHE A 3 3.58 20.31 8.87
CA PHE A 3 3.80 18.93 9.30
C PHE A 3 5.18 18.83 9.95
N SER A 4 5.28 18.12 11.06
CA SER A 4 6.53 17.77 11.71
C SER A 4 6.61 16.26 11.86
N HIS A 5 7.81 15.68 11.82
CA HIS A 5 7.98 14.25 12.09
C HIS A 5 7.52 13.94 13.52
N PRO A 6 6.50 13.12 13.71
CA PRO A 6 6.08 12.70 15.04
C PRO A 6 7.06 11.66 15.60
N SER A 7 7.08 11.52 16.93
CA SER A 7 7.74 10.40 17.56
C SER A 7 6.74 9.24 17.64
N TYR A 8 6.98 8.19 16.88
CA TYR A 8 6.14 6.99 16.92
C TYR A 8 6.49 6.11 18.13
N PRO A 9 5.49 5.46 18.77
CA PRO A 9 5.73 4.46 19.81
C PRO A 9 6.61 3.31 19.29
N GLU A 10 7.47 2.75 20.16
CA GLU A 10 8.27 1.57 19.83
C GLU A 10 7.38 0.31 19.74
N GLU A 11 6.36 0.25 20.58
CA GLU A 11 5.40 -0.84 20.59
C GLU A 11 4.57 -0.82 19.30
N LYS A 12 4.47 -1.99 18.64
CA LYS A 12 3.95 -2.13 17.27
C LYS A 12 2.48 -1.73 17.15
N GLU A 13 1.63 -2.22 18.06
CA GLU A 13 0.20 -1.94 18.02
C GLU A 13 -0.10 -0.46 18.29
N ALA A 14 0.58 0.13 19.30
CA ALA A 14 0.43 1.56 19.59
C ALA A 14 0.89 2.44 18.42
N ARG A 15 1.94 2.03 17.70
CA ARG A 15 2.39 2.68 16.48
C ARG A 15 1.32 2.65 15.40
N TYR A 16 0.70 1.49 15.15
CA TYR A 16 -0.38 1.36 14.18
C TYR A 16 -1.63 2.14 14.57
N GLN A 17 -2.00 2.15 15.86
CA GLN A 17 -3.11 2.97 16.34
C GLN A 17 -2.89 4.46 16.07
N MET A 18 -1.65 4.94 16.30
CA MET A 18 -1.27 6.31 15.97
C MET A 18 -1.34 6.56 14.45
N LEU A 19 -0.81 5.64 13.64
CA LEU A 19 -0.87 5.70 12.18
C LEU A 19 -2.31 5.78 11.69
N LEU A 20 -3.21 4.93 12.18
CA LEU A 20 -4.63 4.96 11.81
C LEU A 20 -5.32 6.26 12.22
N SER A 21 -4.99 6.81 13.39
CA SER A 21 -5.50 8.11 13.81
C SER A 21 -5.03 9.25 12.90
N GLN A 22 -3.75 9.24 12.50
CA GLN A 22 -3.18 10.23 11.59
C GLN A 22 -3.76 10.08 10.18
N SER A 23 -3.92 8.85 9.68
CA SER A 23 -4.52 8.60 8.37
C SER A 23 -5.96 9.11 8.30
N ALA A 24 -6.76 8.88 9.35
CA ALA A 24 -8.13 9.39 9.43
C ALA A 24 -8.21 10.92 9.41
N ALA A 25 -7.18 11.61 9.96
CA ALA A 25 -7.11 13.07 9.95
C ALA A 25 -6.59 13.64 8.62
N LEU A 26 -5.84 12.85 7.83
CA LEU A 26 -5.28 13.26 6.54
C LEU A 26 -6.22 12.98 5.38
N LEU A 27 -7.00 11.90 5.46
CA LEU A 27 -7.94 11.50 4.42
C LEU A 27 -9.11 12.50 4.34
N ASP A 28 -9.36 13.00 3.15
CA ASP A 28 -10.44 13.96 2.86
C ASP A 28 -11.21 13.49 1.62
N GLU A 29 -12.51 13.22 1.80
CA GLU A 29 -13.39 12.72 0.74
C GLU A 29 -13.64 13.73 -0.38
N THR A 30 -13.35 15.01 -0.15
CA THR A 30 -13.50 16.08 -1.15
C THR A 30 -12.29 16.21 -2.07
N LEU A 31 -11.17 15.54 -1.73
CA LEU A 31 -9.93 15.61 -2.52
C LEU A 31 -9.87 14.52 -3.60
N ASN A 32 -9.03 14.80 -4.60
CA ASN A 32 -8.65 13.79 -5.58
C ASN A 32 -8.00 12.58 -4.85
N PRO A 33 -8.43 11.33 -5.13
CA PRO A 33 -7.87 10.13 -4.51
C PRO A 33 -6.34 10.06 -4.57
N ILE A 34 -5.72 10.53 -5.65
CA ILE A 34 -4.25 10.55 -5.79
C ILE A 34 -3.60 11.40 -4.69
N ALA A 35 -4.19 12.53 -4.30
CA ALA A 35 -3.66 13.37 -3.22
C ALA A 35 -3.74 12.64 -1.86
N ASN A 36 -4.86 11.98 -1.58
CA ASN A 36 -5.03 11.14 -0.39
C ASN A 36 -3.99 10.00 -0.36
N LEU A 37 -3.86 9.26 -1.45
CA LEU A 37 -2.90 8.15 -1.55
C LEU A 37 -1.45 8.61 -1.42
N ALA A 38 -1.10 9.78 -1.95
CA ALA A 38 0.24 10.35 -1.81
C ALA A 38 0.58 10.67 -0.35
N ASN A 39 -0.36 11.27 0.38
CA ASN A 39 -0.20 11.53 1.80
C ASN A 39 -0.12 10.25 2.62
N ILE A 40 -0.90 9.23 2.29
CA ILE A 40 -0.85 7.93 2.97
C ILE A 40 0.47 7.21 2.67
N ALA A 41 1.00 7.24 1.45
CA ALA A 41 2.31 6.67 1.13
C ALA A 41 3.42 7.35 1.96
N ALA A 42 3.40 8.68 2.07
CA ALA A 42 4.35 9.43 2.89
C ALA A 42 4.22 9.09 4.39
N LEU A 43 2.98 8.97 4.90
CA LEU A 43 2.71 8.58 6.29
C LEU A 43 3.23 7.18 6.59
N LEU A 44 3.01 6.21 5.70
CA LEU A 44 3.51 4.84 5.86
C LEU A 44 5.04 4.80 5.88
N ALA A 45 5.68 5.53 4.97
CA ALA A 45 7.14 5.61 4.91
C ALA A 45 7.76 6.23 6.17
N ASP A 46 7.07 7.18 6.80
CA ASP A 46 7.53 7.82 8.06
C ASP A 46 7.26 6.93 9.29
N ALA A 47 6.11 6.23 9.32
CA ALA A 47 5.66 5.49 10.50
C ALA A 47 6.22 4.06 10.61
N LEU A 48 6.44 3.37 9.48
CA LEU A 48 6.80 1.96 9.49
C LEU A 48 8.31 1.75 9.44
N PRO A 49 8.91 1.11 10.45
CA PRO A 49 10.33 0.80 10.42
C PRO A 49 10.61 -0.39 9.49
N GLN A 50 11.84 -0.45 8.98
CA GLN A 50 12.35 -1.58 8.21
C GLN A 50 11.54 -1.86 6.93
N ILE A 51 11.10 -0.80 6.26
CA ILE A 51 10.57 -0.87 4.90
C ILE A 51 11.50 -0.09 3.95
N ASN A 52 11.61 -0.52 2.71
CA ASN A 52 12.38 0.16 1.67
C ASN A 52 11.49 0.73 0.56
N TRP A 53 10.26 0.27 0.48
CA TRP A 53 9.27 0.78 -0.48
C TRP A 53 7.86 0.67 0.08
N CYS A 54 7.02 1.64 -0.20
CA CYS A 54 5.58 1.54 0.03
C CYS A 54 4.82 2.42 -0.95
N GLY A 55 3.70 1.93 -1.45
CA GLY A 55 2.93 2.71 -2.41
C GLY A 55 1.72 1.98 -2.97
N PHE A 56 1.14 2.60 -3.97
CA PHE A 56 -0.12 2.17 -4.55
C PHE A 56 0.05 1.84 -6.03
N TYR A 57 -0.58 0.76 -6.44
CA TYR A 57 -0.85 0.48 -7.84
C TYR A 57 -2.35 0.54 -8.08
N LEU A 58 -2.79 1.21 -9.13
CA LEU A 58 -4.19 1.37 -9.48
C LEU A 58 -4.52 0.68 -10.80
N MET A 59 -5.69 0.07 -10.89
CA MET A 59 -6.15 -0.59 -12.11
C MET A 59 -6.46 0.43 -13.19
N ASP A 60 -5.73 0.35 -14.29
CA ASP A 60 -5.95 1.14 -15.49
C ASP A 60 -5.86 0.25 -16.74
N HIS A 61 -6.87 0.32 -17.62
CA HIS A 61 -6.93 -0.49 -18.85
C HIS A 61 -6.57 -1.99 -18.66
N GLY A 62 -7.06 -2.59 -17.56
CA GLY A 62 -6.89 -4.02 -17.27
C GLY A 62 -5.55 -4.43 -16.69
N ALA A 63 -4.70 -3.49 -16.30
CA ALA A 63 -3.44 -3.73 -15.61
C ALA A 63 -3.27 -2.78 -14.42
N LEU A 64 -2.42 -3.15 -13.46
CA LEU A 64 -1.97 -2.27 -12.41
C LEU A 64 -0.98 -1.25 -12.97
N THR A 65 -1.21 0.02 -12.73
CA THR A 65 -0.34 1.14 -13.09
C THR A 65 0.18 1.79 -11.82
N LEU A 66 1.46 2.12 -11.78
CA LEU A 66 2.12 2.76 -10.66
C LEU A 66 1.42 4.06 -10.28
N GLY A 67 1.01 4.17 -9.04
CA GLY A 67 0.43 5.35 -8.42
C GLY A 67 1.41 6.04 -7.46
N PRO A 68 0.92 6.77 -6.45
CA PRO A 68 1.77 7.41 -5.45
C PRO A 68 2.56 6.40 -4.62
N PHE A 69 3.85 6.66 -4.40
CA PHE A 69 4.74 5.79 -3.65
C PHE A 69 5.89 6.55 -2.99
N CYS A 70 6.57 5.90 -2.05
CA CYS A 70 7.84 6.29 -1.45
C CYS A 70 8.83 5.13 -1.60
N GLY A 71 10.04 5.42 -2.10
CA GLY A 71 11.10 4.43 -2.35
C GLY A 71 11.81 4.65 -3.68
N LEU A 72 12.55 3.66 -4.13
CA LEU A 72 13.21 3.67 -5.43
C LEU A 72 12.18 3.54 -6.58
N PRO A 73 12.53 3.99 -7.82
CA PRO A 73 11.68 3.78 -8.99
C PRO A 73 11.29 2.30 -9.14
N ALA A 74 10.02 2.06 -9.47
CA ALA A 74 9.44 0.73 -9.54
C ALA A 74 8.83 0.43 -10.92
N CYS A 75 8.32 -0.80 -11.09
CA CYS A 75 7.65 -1.23 -12.31
C CYS A 75 6.44 -0.34 -12.58
N THR A 76 6.33 0.21 -13.78
CA THR A 76 5.23 1.16 -14.10
C THR A 76 3.92 0.46 -14.42
N ARG A 77 3.96 -0.84 -14.80
CA ARG A 77 2.78 -1.62 -15.18
C ARG A 77 2.95 -3.09 -14.82
N ILE A 78 1.92 -3.67 -14.17
CA ILE A 78 1.90 -5.07 -13.74
C ILE A 78 0.58 -5.70 -14.19
N GLN A 79 0.64 -6.87 -14.84
CA GLN A 79 -0.55 -7.60 -15.26
C GLN A 79 -1.14 -8.38 -14.08
N PRO A 80 -2.49 -8.52 -13.96
CA PRO A 80 -3.09 -9.45 -13.03
C PRO A 80 -2.51 -10.86 -13.19
N GLY A 81 -2.19 -11.50 -12.05
CA GLY A 81 -1.54 -12.81 -12.01
C GLY A 81 -0.01 -12.80 -12.10
N HIS A 82 0.63 -11.64 -12.30
CA HIS A 82 2.08 -11.53 -12.36
C HIS A 82 2.65 -10.85 -11.11
N GLY A 83 3.72 -11.39 -10.56
CA GLY A 83 4.31 -10.94 -9.31
C GLY A 83 3.34 -11.05 -8.13
N VAL A 84 3.71 -10.48 -6.99
CA VAL A 84 2.86 -10.52 -5.79
C VAL A 84 1.65 -9.59 -5.96
N CYS A 85 1.85 -8.36 -6.41
CA CYS A 85 0.78 -7.38 -6.66
C CYS A 85 -0.28 -7.90 -7.64
N GLY A 86 0.15 -8.41 -8.82
CA GLY A 86 -0.79 -8.95 -9.80
C GLY A 86 -1.51 -10.21 -9.30
N THR A 87 -0.85 -11.03 -8.51
CA THR A 87 -1.46 -12.22 -7.88
C THR A 87 -2.48 -11.83 -6.81
N ALA A 88 -2.20 -10.78 -6.00
CA ALA A 88 -3.15 -10.25 -5.02
C ALA A 88 -4.44 -9.77 -5.69
N VAL A 89 -4.32 -9.05 -6.83
CA VAL A 89 -5.49 -8.64 -7.64
C VAL A 89 -6.27 -9.86 -8.15
N GLN A 90 -5.57 -10.84 -8.76
CA GLN A 90 -6.22 -12.00 -9.36
C GLN A 90 -6.95 -12.86 -8.33
N LYS A 91 -6.35 -13.03 -7.13
CA LYS A 91 -6.91 -13.84 -6.04
C LYS A 91 -7.85 -13.06 -5.14
N ASP A 92 -7.93 -11.75 -5.30
CA ASP A 92 -8.70 -10.82 -4.47
C ASP A 92 -8.48 -11.06 -2.96
N ARG A 93 -7.22 -11.16 -2.54
CA ARG A 93 -6.85 -11.37 -1.13
C ARG A 93 -5.53 -10.72 -0.77
N VAL A 94 -5.34 -10.47 0.51
CA VAL A 94 -4.05 -10.06 1.07
C VAL A 94 -3.02 -11.18 0.82
N LEU A 95 -1.82 -10.77 0.40
CA LEU A 95 -0.65 -11.63 0.29
C LEU A 95 0.45 -11.11 1.21
N ARG A 96 0.90 -11.96 2.12
CA ARG A 96 2.01 -11.71 3.03
C ARG A 96 3.10 -12.72 2.71
N ILE A 97 4.21 -12.22 2.15
CA ILE A 97 5.30 -13.02 1.60
C ILE A 97 6.51 -12.87 2.50
N ALA A 98 6.89 -13.94 3.18
CA ALA A 98 8.02 -13.96 4.11
C ALA A 98 9.37 -13.88 3.40
N ASN A 99 9.48 -14.45 2.20
CA ASN A 99 10.65 -14.37 1.33
C ASN A 99 10.18 -14.23 -0.12
N VAL A 100 10.41 -13.09 -0.72
CA VAL A 100 9.99 -12.80 -2.10
C VAL A 100 10.72 -13.68 -3.13
N HIS A 101 11.91 -14.15 -2.81
CA HIS A 101 12.70 -15.01 -3.71
C HIS A 101 12.10 -16.42 -3.85
N ASP A 102 11.28 -16.85 -2.88
CA ASP A 102 10.55 -18.12 -2.93
C ASP A 102 9.18 -17.98 -3.62
N PHE A 103 8.75 -16.75 -3.96
CA PHE A 103 7.48 -16.52 -4.62
C PHE A 103 7.56 -16.76 -6.13
N PRO A 104 6.80 -17.70 -6.69
CA PRO A 104 6.84 -18.02 -8.12
C PRO A 104 6.49 -16.81 -8.99
N GLY A 105 7.39 -16.42 -9.89
CA GLY A 105 7.17 -15.28 -10.79
C GLY A 105 7.28 -13.91 -10.11
N HIS A 106 7.98 -13.84 -8.97
CA HIS A 106 8.30 -12.56 -8.32
C HIS A 106 8.98 -11.60 -9.32
N ILE A 107 8.52 -10.35 -9.32
CA ILE A 107 9.10 -9.27 -10.11
C ILE A 107 9.91 -8.40 -9.15
N ALA A 108 11.24 -8.52 -9.21
CA ALA A 108 12.13 -7.72 -8.38
C ALA A 108 12.21 -6.27 -8.91
N CYS A 109 11.39 -5.37 -8.38
CA CYS A 109 11.48 -3.93 -8.67
C CYS A 109 12.62 -3.28 -7.88
N ASP A 110 12.87 -3.73 -6.65
CA ASP A 110 14.02 -3.36 -5.82
C ASP A 110 14.75 -4.65 -5.38
N SER A 111 16.05 -4.73 -5.67
CA SER A 111 16.87 -5.88 -5.29
C SER A 111 17.10 -6.01 -3.78
N ALA A 112 16.83 -4.96 -3.01
CA ALA A 112 16.94 -4.98 -1.55
C ALA A 112 15.72 -5.64 -0.88
N SER A 113 14.57 -5.73 -1.56
CA SER A 113 13.35 -6.31 -0.99
C SER A 113 13.51 -7.80 -0.74
N GLN A 114 13.19 -8.24 0.48
CA GLN A 114 13.23 -9.62 0.92
C GLN A 114 11.86 -10.15 1.37
N SER A 115 11.00 -9.31 1.91
CA SER A 115 9.61 -9.65 2.21
C SER A 115 8.66 -8.55 1.74
N GLU A 116 7.39 -8.91 1.54
CA GLU A 116 6.40 -8.04 0.92
C GLU A 116 5.01 -8.31 1.51
N ILE A 117 4.20 -7.27 1.66
CA ILE A 117 2.78 -7.39 1.95
C ILE A 117 1.97 -6.58 0.95
N VAL A 118 0.98 -7.23 0.33
CA VAL A 118 0.10 -6.60 -0.66
C VAL A 118 -1.35 -6.74 -0.24
N LEU A 119 -2.07 -5.60 -0.18
CA LEU A 119 -3.47 -5.55 0.22
C LEU A 119 -4.33 -4.98 -0.92
N PRO A 120 -5.34 -5.72 -1.40
CA PRO A 120 -6.27 -5.22 -2.41
C PRO A 120 -7.12 -4.06 -1.90
N ILE A 121 -7.28 -3.05 -2.75
CA ILE A 121 -8.21 -1.93 -2.57
C ILE A 121 -9.44 -2.20 -3.43
N ARG A 122 -10.64 -2.11 -2.84
CA ARG A 122 -11.90 -2.40 -3.53
C ARG A 122 -12.79 -1.19 -3.62
N HIS A 123 -13.47 -1.08 -4.74
CA HIS A 123 -14.55 -0.12 -4.93
C HIS A 123 -15.72 -0.83 -5.60
N GLN A 124 -16.92 -0.70 -5.04
CA GLN A 124 -18.14 -1.35 -5.53
C GLN A 124 -17.98 -2.86 -5.78
N GLY A 125 -17.27 -3.56 -4.87
CA GLY A 125 -17.06 -5.01 -4.94
C GLY A 125 -16.00 -5.47 -5.97
N ARG A 126 -15.25 -4.55 -6.58
CA ARG A 126 -14.17 -4.86 -7.54
C ARG A 126 -12.83 -4.41 -7.01
N VAL A 127 -11.78 -5.18 -7.24
CA VAL A 127 -10.41 -4.72 -6.97
C VAL A 127 -10.05 -3.63 -7.98
N ILE A 128 -9.72 -2.45 -7.45
CA ILE A 128 -9.35 -1.26 -8.24
C ILE A 128 -7.88 -0.86 -8.06
N GLY A 129 -7.15 -1.56 -7.22
CA GLY A 129 -5.74 -1.33 -6.96
C GLY A 129 -5.24 -2.16 -5.80
N VAL A 130 -4.01 -1.91 -5.42
CA VAL A 130 -3.36 -2.51 -4.25
C VAL A 130 -2.55 -1.46 -3.50
N LEU A 131 -2.43 -1.65 -2.17
CA LEU A 131 -1.32 -1.13 -1.37
C LEU A 131 -0.25 -2.21 -1.36
N ASP A 132 0.98 -1.81 -1.65
CA ASP A 132 2.15 -2.66 -1.69
C ASP A 132 3.22 -2.10 -0.76
N ILE A 133 3.82 -2.93 0.09
CA ILE A 133 4.88 -2.54 1.03
C ILE A 133 5.96 -3.60 1.02
N ASP A 134 7.19 -3.17 0.73
CA ASP A 134 8.39 -3.99 0.71
C ASP A 134 9.29 -3.75 1.92
N SER A 135 10.01 -4.78 2.31
CA SER A 135 11.01 -4.71 3.36
C SER A 135 12.31 -5.41 2.97
N PRO A 136 13.48 -4.84 3.34
CA PRO A 136 14.77 -5.50 3.18
C PRO A 136 15.02 -6.59 4.24
N THR A 137 14.04 -6.89 5.09
CA THR A 137 14.11 -7.89 6.15
C THR A 137 13.21 -9.07 5.82
N LEU A 138 13.69 -10.29 5.92
CA LEU A 138 12.86 -11.50 5.79
C LEU A 138 11.76 -11.53 6.86
N ALA A 139 10.57 -12.00 6.46
CA ALA A 139 9.43 -12.18 7.35
C ALA A 139 9.08 -10.93 8.20
N ARG A 140 9.27 -9.73 7.64
CA ARG A 140 9.00 -8.46 8.34
C ARG A 140 7.53 -8.32 8.72
N PHE A 141 6.63 -8.81 7.89
CA PHE A 141 5.19 -8.62 8.05
C PHE A 141 4.55 -9.82 8.74
N ASP A 142 3.80 -9.59 9.81
CA ASP A 142 3.05 -10.59 10.58
C ASP A 142 1.52 -10.33 10.56
N GLU A 143 0.77 -11.05 11.39
CA GLU A 143 -0.69 -10.90 11.50
C GLU A 143 -1.10 -9.50 11.97
N THR A 144 -0.31 -8.86 12.85
CA THR A 144 -0.57 -7.50 13.33
C THR A 144 -0.46 -6.50 12.18
N ASP A 145 0.58 -6.61 11.33
CA ASP A 145 0.71 -5.76 10.15
C ASP A 145 -0.49 -5.94 9.21
N GLU A 146 -0.87 -7.18 8.92
CA GLU A 146 -2.00 -7.48 8.05
C GLU A 146 -3.32 -6.92 8.59
N GLN A 147 -3.57 -7.05 9.89
CA GLN A 147 -4.77 -6.54 10.54
C GLN A 147 -4.87 -5.02 10.40
N TYR A 148 -3.88 -4.29 10.89
CA TYR A 148 -3.92 -2.82 10.93
C TYR A 148 -3.85 -2.19 9.53
N LEU A 149 -3.08 -2.77 8.62
CA LEU A 149 -3.06 -2.32 7.23
C LEU A 149 -4.41 -2.58 6.52
N SER A 150 -5.10 -3.66 6.88
CA SER A 150 -6.47 -3.89 6.38
C SER A 150 -7.46 -2.84 6.91
N GLU A 151 -7.31 -2.40 8.15
CA GLU A 151 -8.09 -1.28 8.70
C GLU A 151 -7.79 0.03 7.98
N LEU A 152 -6.52 0.29 7.64
CA LEU A 152 -6.12 1.43 6.81
C LEU A 152 -6.77 1.39 5.42
N ILE A 153 -6.79 0.21 4.77
CA ILE A 153 -7.48 0.05 3.48
C ILE A 153 -8.96 0.40 3.59
N ILE A 154 -9.64 0.01 4.68
CA ILE A 154 -11.04 0.37 4.90
C ILE A 154 -11.21 1.90 5.02
N GLN A 155 -10.30 2.61 5.70
CA GLN A 155 -10.34 4.08 5.77
C GLN A 155 -10.16 4.70 4.39
N ILE A 156 -9.18 4.25 3.61
CA ILE A 156 -8.92 4.71 2.23
C ILE A 156 -10.17 4.50 1.35
N GLN A 157 -10.76 3.31 1.40
CA GLN A 157 -11.94 2.98 0.59
C GLN A 157 -13.17 3.83 0.93
N LYS A 158 -13.28 4.28 2.17
CA LYS A 158 -14.37 5.19 2.60
C LYS A 158 -14.15 6.63 2.17
N ALA A 159 -12.89 7.10 2.25
CA ALA A 159 -12.55 8.49 1.98
C ALA A 159 -12.27 8.78 0.49
N CYS A 160 -11.99 7.77 -0.32
CA CYS A 160 -11.64 7.95 -1.71
C CYS A 160 -12.76 7.50 -2.65
N SER A 161 -13.24 8.41 -3.48
CA SER A 161 -14.07 8.03 -4.62
C SER A 161 -13.17 7.59 -5.77
N PHE A 162 -13.22 6.30 -6.10
CA PHE A 162 -12.44 5.72 -7.19
C PHE A 162 -13.22 5.63 -8.51
N ASP A 163 -14.27 6.42 -8.68
CA ASP A 163 -14.92 6.56 -9.98
C ASP A 163 -13.93 7.18 -10.97
N ARG A 164 -13.86 6.64 -12.19
CA ARG A 164 -12.87 7.03 -13.21
C ARG A 164 -12.78 8.54 -13.45
N ALA A 165 -13.87 9.26 -13.25
CA ALA A 165 -13.93 10.71 -13.35
C ALA A 165 -13.16 11.44 -12.23
N SER A 166 -12.91 10.78 -11.09
CA SER A 166 -12.36 11.41 -9.89
C SER A 166 -10.83 11.54 -9.92
N TYR A 167 -10.12 10.78 -10.77
CA TYR A 167 -8.65 10.86 -10.88
C TYR A 167 -8.13 11.11 -12.31
N THR A 168 -8.99 11.56 -13.21
CA THR A 168 -8.56 12.17 -14.45
C THR A 168 -8.17 13.62 -14.15
N LEU A 169 -6.90 13.95 -14.33
CA LEU A 169 -6.39 15.32 -14.23
C LEU A 169 -6.92 16.16 -15.39
#